data_7b7423d9aa957a9f708b97140d9923ab
#
_entry.id   7b7423d9aa957a9f708b97140d9923ab
#
_cell.length_a   1.000
_cell.length_b   1.000
_cell.length_c   1.000
_cell.angle_alpha   90.00
_cell.angle_beta   90.00
_cell.angle_gamma   90.00
#
_symmetry.space_group_name_H-M   'P 1'
#
loop_
_entity.id
_entity.type
_entity.pdbx_description
1 polymer ?
#
loop_
_entity_poly.entity_id
_entity_poly.type
_entity_poly.pdbx_seq_one_letter_code
_entity_poly.pdbx_strand_id
1 'polypeptide(L)'
;KKSHYVIRLKNNRRLGQIAEKSVLYGDNQKWEEREVQYFSTTYQAQSWSQSRRVCIRSTREAGELLFRHEFIVTNLSENVSPDTIFSIYAKRGTMENFIKEAKAGFYFDKTDSPRFLENHVRMMLSLIAYNLVNFLRTIGLEEVQKGMTIHSIRLKFLKVAGKLVQTGRR
;
A
#
# COMPACT_ATOMS: atom_id res chain seq x y z
N LYS A 1 17.19 -6.58 -19.81
CA LYS A 1 15.93 -7.10 -19.21
C LYS A 1 14.85 -6.02 -19.36
N LYS A 2 13.69 -6.35 -19.95
CA LYS A 2 12.53 -5.43 -19.98
C LYS A 2 11.89 -5.46 -18.59
N SER A 3 11.96 -4.35 -17.86
CA SER A 3 11.29 -4.22 -16.57
C SER A 3 9.85 -3.77 -16.78
N HIS A 4 8.94 -4.33 -15.98
CA HIS A 4 7.56 -3.85 -15.91
C HIS A 4 7.43 -2.75 -14.87
N TYR A 5 6.53 -1.81 -15.12
CA TYR A 5 6.27 -0.73 -14.18
C TYR A 5 4.78 -0.40 -14.09
N VAL A 6 4.37 0.05 -12.90
CA VAL A 6 3.03 0.56 -12.59
C VAL A 6 3.24 1.81 -11.74
N ILE A 7 3.00 2.98 -12.31
CA ILE A 7 3.34 4.28 -11.69
C ILE A 7 2.11 5.18 -11.67
N ARG A 8 1.78 5.75 -10.51
CA ARG A 8 0.70 6.73 -10.40
C ARG A 8 1.10 8.04 -11.08
N LEU A 9 0.18 8.54 -11.92
CA LEU A 9 0.30 9.86 -12.53
C LEU A 9 -0.51 10.88 -11.72
N LYS A 10 0.05 12.08 -11.60
CA LYS A 10 -0.69 13.22 -11.07
C LYS A 10 -1.74 13.65 -12.11
N ASN A 11 -2.94 13.96 -11.62
CA ASN A 11 -3.99 14.52 -12.46
C ASN A 11 -3.53 15.84 -13.11
N ASN A 12 -3.86 16.00 -14.38
CA ASN A 12 -3.70 17.26 -15.12
C ASN A 12 -4.94 17.51 -15.98
N ARG A 13 -5.10 18.74 -16.46
CA ARG A 13 -6.29 19.16 -17.21
C ARG A 13 -6.63 18.23 -18.39
N ARG A 14 -5.61 17.81 -19.15
CA ARG A 14 -5.80 16.93 -20.33
C ARG A 14 -6.26 15.52 -19.94
N LEU A 15 -5.63 14.93 -18.91
CA LEU A 15 -6.05 13.62 -18.38
C LEU A 15 -7.45 13.67 -17.77
N GLY A 16 -7.77 14.73 -17.04
CA GLY A 16 -9.11 14.94 -16.48
C GLY A 16 -10.18 14.99 -17.58
N GLN A 17 -9.94 15.74 -18.66
CA GLN A 17 -10.86 15.81 -19.80
C GLN A 17 -11.05 14.45 -20.52
N ILE A 18 -9.97 13.65 -20.64
CA ILE A 18 -10.05 12.30 -21.21
C ILE A 18 -10.91 11.41 -20.29
N ALA A 19 -10.68 11.46 -18.98
CA ALA A 19 -11.42 10.67 -18.01
C ALA A 19 -12.91 11.01 -18.02
N GLU A 20 -13.27 12.29 -17.99
CA GLU A 20 -14.67 12.76 -18.05
C GLU A 20 -15.39 12.26 -19.31
N LYS A 21 -14.72 12.28 -20.45
CA LYS A 21 -15.29 11.76 -21.70
C LYS A 21 -15.43 10.24 -21.73
N SER A 22 -14.67 9.53 -20.93
CA SER A 22 -14.68 8.07 -20.84
C SER A 22 -15.74 7.55 -19.88
N VAL A 23 -16.20 8.37 -18.94
CA VAL A 23 -17.23 7.97 -17.98
C VAL A 23 -18.55 7.74 -18.70
N LEU A 24 -19.15 6.58 -18.43
CA LEU A 24 -20.47 6.22 -18.93
C LEU A 24 -21.52 6.63 -17.88
N TYR A 25 -22.37 7.55 -18.25
CA TYR A 25 -23.53 7.95 -17.46
C TYR A 25 -24.72 7.07 -17.88
N GLY A 26 -25.15 6.16 -16.99
CA GLY A 26 -26.31 5.31 -17.25
C GLY A 26 -27.64 5.99 -16.91
N ASP A 27 -28.73 5.58 -17.58
CA ASP A 27 -30.09 6.12 -17.35
C ASP A 27 -30.64 5.82 -15.94
N ASN A 28 -30.15 4.76 -15.28
CA ASN A 28 -30.50 4.36 -13.92
C ASN A 28 -29.34 4.61 -12.97
N GLN A 29 -28.90 5.84 -12.83
CA GLN A 29 -27.84 6.19 -11.86
C GLN A 29 -28.34 5.98 -10.44
N LYS A 30 -27.79 4.97 -9.76
CA LYS A 30 -28.00 4.74 -8.33
C LYS A 30 -27.17 5.75 -7.55
N TRP A 31 -27.72 6.92 -7.29
CA TRP A 31 -27.07 8.00 -6.55
C TRP A 31 -26.70 7.62 -5.11
N GLU A 32 -27.36 6.59 -4.58
CA GLU A 32 -27.19 6.11 -3.21
C GLU A 32 -26.03 5.11 -3.05
N GLU A 33 -25.43 4.67 -4.17
CA GLU A 33 -24.37 3.68 -4.16
C GLU A 33 -23.06 4.28 -4.69
N ARG A 34 -21.96 3.77 -4.15
CA ARG A 34 -20.62 4.06 -4.70
C ARG A 34 -20.46 3.42 -6.07
N GLU A 35 -20.02 4.20 -7.02
CA GLU A 35 -19.76 3.74 -8.39
C GLU A 35 -18.27 3.82 -8.71
N VAL A 36 -17.74 2.77 -9.35
CA VAL A 36 -16.34 2.71 -9.80
C VAL A 36 -16.30 2.22 -11.24
N GLN A 37 -15.71 3.01 -12.11
CA GLN A 37 -15.51 2.66 -13.52
C GLN A 37 -14.02 2.63 -13.85
N TYR A 38 -13.62 1.69 -14.72
CA TYR A 38 -12.22 1.50 -15.12
C TYR A 38 -12.08 1.62 -16.63
N PHE A 39 -11.08 2.37 -17.07
CA PHE A 39 -10.80 2.60 -18.48
C PHE A 39 -9.32 2.43 -18.78
N SER A 40 -9.00 2.24 -20.05
CA SER A 40 -7.63 2.25 -20.55
C SER A 40 -7.54 3.16 -21.76
N THR A 41 -6.52 3.98 -21.84
CA THR A 41 -6.25 4.89 -22.95
C THR A 41 -4.77 4.97 -23.23
N THR A 42 -4.43 5.48 -24.41
CA THR A 42 -3.06 5.83 -24.76
C THR A 42 -2.87 7.33 -24.57
N TYR A 43 -1.84 7.71 -23.82
CA TYR A 43 -1.53 9.11 -23.52
C TYR A 43 -0.05 9.40 -23.71
N GLN A 44 0.25 10.60 -24.20
CA GLN A 44 1.61 11.12 -24.32
C GLN A 44 1.71 12.48 -23.63
N ALA A 45 2.54 12.56 -22.59
CA ALA A 45 2.91 13.83 -22.00
C ALA A 45 3.93 14.56 -22.89
N GLN A 46 4.01 15.89 -22.78
CA GLN A 46 4.95 16.69 -23.57
C GLN A 46 6.42 16.27 -23.40
N SER A 47 6.78 15.80 -22.21
CA SER A 47 8.14 15.36 -21.89
C SER A 47 8.43 13.91 -22.28
N TRP A 48 7.45 13.17 -22.80
CA TRP A 48 7.64 11.76 -23.15
C TRP A 48 7.98 11.60 -24.63
N SER A 49 8.99 10.79 -24.91
CA SER A 49 9.40 10.45 -26.27
C SER A 49 8.38 9.63 -27.04
N GLN A 50 7.50 8.91 -26.33
CA GLN A 50 6.48 8.06 -26.93
C GLN A 50 5.22 8.03 -26.05
N SER A 51 4.10 7.67 -26.69
CA SER A 51 2.84 7.43 -26.00
C SER A 51 2.92 6.17 -25.13
N ARG A 52 2.18 6.15 -24.03
CA ARG A 52 2.14 5.04 -23.08
C ARG A 52 0.71 4.73 -22.69
N ARG A 53 0.48 3.50 -22.31
CA ARG A 53 -0.80 3.07 -21.76
C ARG A 53 -1.05 3.72 -20.42
N VAL A 54 -2.22 4.33 -20.25
CA VAL A 54 -2.69 4.92 -18.99
C VAL A 54 -4.02 4.28 -18.62
N CYS A 55 -4.08 3.70 -17.44
CA CYS A 55 -5.30 3.17 -16.85
C CYS A 55 -5.93 4.25 -15.97
N ILE A 56 -7.24 4.39 -16.05
CA ILE A 56 -8.04 5.40 -15.37
C ILE A 56 -9.02 4.66 -14.45
N ARG A 57 -9.12 5.09 -13.20
CA ARG A 57 -10.17 4.73 -12.28
C ARG A 57 -10.98 5.98 -11.98
N SER A 58 -12.26 5.95 -12.29
CA SER A 58 -13.22 7.01 -12.00
C SER A 58 -14.14 6.52 -10.90
N THR A 59 -14.11 7.18 -9.75
CA THR A 59 -14.89 6.82 -8.56
C THR A 59 -15.83 7.96 -8.21
N ARG A 60 -17.08 7.63 -7.96
CA ARG A 60 -18.10 8.53 -7.41
C ARG A 60 -18.61 7.91 -6.13
N GLU A 61 -18.53 8.67 -5.04
CA GLU A 61 -19.08 8.23 -3.76
C GLU A 61 -20.60 8.46 -3.72
N ALA A 62 -21.28 7.74 -2.83
CA ALA A 62 -22.74 7.91 -2.64
C ALA A 62 -23.09 9.37 -2.37
N GLY A 63 -24.06 9.92 -3.10
CA GLY A 63 -24.49 11.32 -2.99
C GLY A 63 -23.58 12.35 -3.68
N GLU A 64 -22.45 11.97 -4.28
CA GLU A 64 -21.61 12.88 -5.07
C GLU A 64 -22.07 12.93 -6.53
N LEU A 65 -22.00 14.13 -7.15
CA LEU A 65 -22.34 14.35 -8.56
C LEU A 65 -21.15 14.08 -9.50
N LEU A 66 -19.94 14.32 -9.00
CA LEU A 66 -18.73 14.33 -9.82
C LEU A 66 -17.87 13.08 -9.55
N PHE A 67 -17.28 12.55 -10.60
CA PHE A 67 -16.30 11.50 -10.49
C PHE A 67 -14.92 12.02 -10.11
N ARG A 68 -14.25 11.33 -9.21
CA ARG A 68 -12.82 11.52 -8.92
C ARG A 68 -12.01 10.58 -9.78
N HIS A 69 -11.00 11.10 -10.47
CA HIS A 69 -10.19 10.34 -11.39
C HIS A 69 -8.79 10.08 -10.84
N GLU A 70 -8.33 8.86 -10.98
CA GLU A 70 -6.98 8.43 -10.68
C GLU A 70 -6.34 7.79 -11.91
N PHE A 71 -5.05 8.00 -12.09
CA PHE A 71 -4.33 7.63 -13.29
C PHE A 71 -3.10 6.81 -12.96
N ILE A 72 -2.89 5.72 -13.69
CA ILE A 72 -1.71 4.87 -13.58
C ILE A 72 -1.14 4.66 -14.98
N VAL A 73 0.14 4.97 -15.16
CA VAL A 73 0.88 4.62 -16.39
C VAL A 73 1.57 3.27 -16.21
N THR A 74 1.54 2.46 -17.26
CA THR A 74 2.13 1.13 -17.25
C THR A 74 2.63 0.72 -18.63
N ASN A 75 3.57 -0.25 -18.67
CA ASN A 75 3.96 -0.98 -19.87
C ASN A 75 3.46 -2.43 -19.89
N LEU A 76 2.56 -2.78 -18.98
CA LEU A 76 1.89 -4.07 -19.02
C LEU A 76 0.98 -4.16 -20.24
N SER A 77 0.83 -5.38 -20.78
CA SER A 77 0.05 -5.61 -21.98
C SER A 77 -1.44 -5.26 -21.78
N GLU A 78 -2.16 -5.02 -22.84
CA GLU A 78 -3.59 -4.70 -22.81
C GLU A 78 -4.46 -5.84 -22.29
N ASN A 79 -3.93 -7.07 -22.30
CA ASN A 79 -4.61 -8.24 -21.73
C ASN A 79 -4.77 -8.15 -20.19
N VAL A 80 -3.99 -7.30 -19.52
CA VAL A 80 -4.17 -7.03 -18.08
C VAL A 80 -5.20 -5.93 -17.94
N SER A 81 -6.32 -6.23 -17.28
CA SER A 81 -7.42 -5.29 -17.10
C SER A 81 -7.01 -4.09 -16.22
N PRO A 82 -7.61 -2.90 -16.41
CA PRO A 82 -7.28 -1.71 -15.63
C PRO A 82 -7.50 -1.87 -14.12
N ASP A 83 -8.56 -2.58 -13.70
CA ASP A 83 -8.83 -2.89 -12.29
C ASP A 83 -7.71 -3.72 -11.66
N THR A 84 -7.20 -4.73 -12.39
CA THR A 84 -6.05 -5.53 -11.97
C THR A 84 -4.80 -4.65 -11.79
N ILE A 85 -4.57 -3.68 -12.68
CA ILE A 85 -3.44 -2.75 -12.57
C ILE A 85 -3.57 -1.87 -11.31
N PHE A 86 -4.77 -1.39 -11.00
CA PHE A 86 -5.02 -0.67 -9.74
C PHE A 86 -4.84 -1.55 -8.51
N SER A 87 -5.23 -2.82 -8.58
CA SER A 87 -5.00 -3.80 -7.51
C SER A 87 -3.51 -4.09 -7.28
N ILE A 88 -2.72 -4.20 -8.35
CA ILE A 88 -1.25 -4.33 -8.27
C ILE A 88 -0.65 -3.09 -7.61
N TYR A 89 -1.08 -1.89 -8.02
CA TYR A 89 -0.60 -0.64 -7.43
C TYR A 89 -0.95 -0.51 -5.95
N ALA A 90 -2.12 -0.95 -5.53
CA ALA A 90 -2.56 -0.91 -4.13
C ALA A 90 -1.64 -1.71 -3.20
N LYS A 91 -0.98 -2.77 -3.69
CA LYS A 91 0.02 -3.56 -2.92
C LYS A 91 1.24 -2.74 -2.50
N ARG A 92 1.52 -1.61 -3.17
CA ARG A 92 2.55 -0.65 -2.73
C ARG A 92 2.29 -0.13 -1.31
N GLY A 93 1.03 0.17 -0.98
CA GLY A 93 0.65 0.61 0.37
C GLY A 93 0.97 -0.41 1.46
N THR A 94 0.91 -1.69 1.14
CA THR A 94 1.29 -2.77 2.08
C THR A 94 2.78 -2.70 2.43
N MET A 95 3.65 -2.48 1.45
CA MET A 95 5.09 -2.30 1.70
C MET A 95 5.36 -1.07 2.56
N GLU A 96 4.70 0.06 2.27
CA GLU A 96 4.83 1.29 3.07
C GLU A 96 4.39 1.07 4.53
N ASN A 97 3.33 0.29 4.75
CA ASN A 97 2.89 -0.07 6.09
C ASN A 97 3.93 -0.95 6.82
N PHE A 98 4.54 -1.93 6.15
CA PHE A 98 5.60 -2.74 6.74
C PHE A 98 6.83 -1.89 7.14
N ILE A 99 7.25 -0.97 6.27
CA ILE A 99 8.34 -0.04 6.58
C ILE A 99 7.97 0.84 7.78
N LYS A 100 6.74 1.34 7.83
CA LYS A 100 6.23 2.15 8.95
C LYS A 100 6.22 1.35 10.26
N GLU A 101 5.77 0.11 10.24
CA GLU A 101 5.81 -0.79 11.40
C GLU A 101 7.25 -1.06 11.88
N ALA A 102 8.17 -1.34 10.95
CA ALA A 102 9.58 -1.57 11.26
C ALA A 102 10.22 -0.33 11.90
N LYS A 103 9.92 0.86 11.40
CA LYS A 103 10.39 2.13 11.99
C LYS A 103 9.83 2.37 13.38
N ALA A 104 8.51 2.27 13.55
CA ALA A 104 7.85 2.57 14.81
C ALA A 104 8.09 1.51 15.90
N GLY A 105 8.17 0.22 15.51
CA GLY A 105 8.30 -0.88 16.45
C GLY A 105 9.73 -1.30 16.79
N PHE A 106 10.66 -1.14 15.86
CA PHE A 106 12.02 -1.69 15.95
C PHE A 106 13.13 -0.67 15.69
N TYR A 107 12.79 0.60 15.55
CA TYR A 107 13.78 1.67 15.30
C TYR A 107 14.67 1.41 14.07
N PHE A 108 14.08 0.85 13.03
CA PHE A 108 14.78 0.43 11.80
C PHE A 108 15.57 1.57 11.13
N ASP A 109 15.11 2.82 11.28
CA ASP A 109 15.71 4.02 10.69
C ASP A 109 16.60 4.83 11.66
N LYS A 110 16.83 4.32 12.87
CA LYS A 110 17.70 5.03 13.84
C LYS A 110 19.17 4.81 13.49
N THR A 111 19.87 5.92 13.30
CA THR A 111 21.31 5.96 13.05
C THR A 111 21.96 6.74 14.20
N ASP A 112 22.47 6.03 15.22
CA ASP A 112 23.01 6.64 16.43
C ASP A 112 24.54 6.69 16.43
N SER A 113 25.20 6.08 15.45
CA SER A 113 26.64 6.07 15.31
C SER A 113 27.09 6.87 14.07
N PRO A 114 28.25 7.57 14.11
CA PRO A 114 28.87 8.15 12.93
C PRO A 114 29.42 7.08 11.97
N ARG A 115 29.52 5.81 12.40
CA ARG A 115 30.09 4.72 11.60
C ARG A 115 29.01 3.95 10.84
N PHE A 116 29.18 3.80 9.55
CA PHE A 116 28.26 3.09 8.70
C PHE A 116 28.00 1.64 9.13
N LEU A 117 29.08 0.90 9.45
CA LEU A 117 29.00 -0.51 9.82
C LEU A 117 28.14 -0.74 11.08
N GLU A 118 28.29 0.09 12.09
CA GLU A 118 27.52 -0.02 13.34
C GLU A 118 26.02 0.22 13.11
N ASN A 119 25.68 1.24 12.32
CA ASN A 119 24.31 1.49 11.92
C ASN A 119 23.73 0.36 11.06
N HIS A 120 24.55 -0.22 10.16
CA HIS A 120 24.14 -1.36 9.33
C HIS A 120 23.85 -2.60 10.18
N VAL A 121 24.71 -2.97 11.11
CA VAL A 121 24.49 -4.10 12.04
C VAL A 121 23.21 -3.87 12.86
N ARG A 122 23.01 -2.67 13.39
CA ARG A 122 21.80 -2.32 14.13
C ARG A 122 20.53 -2.46 13.28
N MET A 123 20.57 -1.98 12.05
CA MET A 123 19.46 -2.12 11.10
C MET A 123 19.16 -3.59 10.82
N MET A 124 20.19 -4.43 10.63
CA MET A 124 20.02 -5.87 10.40
C MET A 124 19.40 -6.58 11.62
N LEU A 125 19.82 -6.24 12.83
CA LEU A 125 19.21 -6.76 14.07
C LEU A 125 17.73 -6.36 14.18
N SER A 126 17.40 -5.11 13.88
CA SER A 126 16.03 -4.62 13.85
C SER A 126 15.18 -5.39 12.82
N LEU A 127 15.74 -5.68 11.64
CA LEU A 127 15.08 -6.46 10.60
C LEU A 127 14.82 -7.91 11.04
N ILE A 128 15.79 -8.55 11.69
CA ILE A 128 15.64 -9.90 12.24
C ILE A 128 14.54 -9.92 13.31
N ALA A 129 14.56 -8.97 14.24
CA ALA A 129 13.53 -8.87 15.26
C ALA A 129 12.13 -8.64 14.67
N TYR A 130 12.02 -7.79 13.66
CA TYR A 130 10.78 -7.56 12.92
C TYR A 130 10.26 -8.85 12.26
N ASN A 131 11.15 -9.60 11.59
CA ASN A 131 10.79 -10.86 10.94
C ASN A 131 10.36 -11.94 11.95
N LEU A 132 11.01 -12.02 13.12
CA LEU A 132 10.61 -12.94 14.18
C LEU A 132 9.20 -12.64 14.71
N VAL A 133 8.85 -11.37 14.91
CA VAL A 133 7.49 -11.00 15.33
C VAL A 133 6.48 -11.24 14.22
N ASN A 134 6.82 -11.02 12.95
CA ASN A 134 5.96 -11.38 11.83
C ASN A 134 5.75 -12.90 11.72
N PHE A 135 6.77 -13.69 11.97
CA PHE A 135 6.69 -15.14 12.02
C PHE A 135 5.74 -15.60 13.15
N LEU A 136 5.92 -15.06 14.35
CA LEU A 136 5.02 -15.29 15.48
C LEU A 136 3.56 -14.91 15.12
N ARG A 137 3.35 -13.75 14.49
CA ARG A 137 2.03 -13.28 14.04
C ARG A 137 1.40 -14.26 13.05
N THR A 138 2.19 -14.81 12.12
CA THR A 138 1.69 -15.69 11.07
C THR A 138 1.35 -17.09 11.56
N ILE A 139 2.17 -17.66 12.45
CA ILE A 139 2.06 -19.05 12.90
C ILE A 139 1.37 -19.17 14.27
N GLY A 140 1.66 -18.22 15.18
CA GLY A 140 1.23 -18.31 16.58
C GLY A 140 -0.11 -17.65 16.88
N LEU A 141 -0.64 -16.80 15.98
CA LEU A 141 -1.88 -16.08 16.22
C LEU A 141 -3.02 -16.62 15.36
N GLU A 142 -4.24 -16.56 15.91
CA GLU A 142 -5.47 -16.89 15.18
C GLU A 142 -5.71 -15.91 14.02
N GLU A 143 -6.49 -16.33 13.00
CA GLU A 143 -6.77 -15.51 11.80
C GLU A 143 -7.29 -14.11 12.12
N VAL A 144 -8.19 -14.00 13.11
CA VAL A 144 -8.74 -12.70 13.56
C VAL A 144 -7.66 -11.77 14.13
N GLN A 145 -6.59 -12.33 14.69
CA GLN A 145 -5.51 -11.61 15.36
C GLN A 145 -4.34 -11.28 14.41
N LYS A 146 -4.24 -11.95 13.28
CA LYS A 146 -3.16 -11.73 12.28
C LYS A 146 -3.13 -10.31 11.72
N GLY A 147 -4.26 -9.61 11.74
CA GLY A 147 -4.36 -8.19 11.35
C GLY A 147 -3.83 -7.18 12.37
N MET A 148 -3.45 -7.63 13.58
CA MET A 148 -2.94 -6.72 14.60
C MET A 148 -1.60 -6.10 14.22
N THR A 149 -1.44 -4.82 14.55
CA THR A 149 -0.14 -4.14 14.42
C THR A 149 0.86 -4.70 15.42
N ILE A 150 2.16 -4.56 15.11
CA ILE A 150 3.24 -4.96 16.02
C ILE A 150 3.13 -4.24 17.38
N HIS A 151 2.70 -2.99 17.39
CA HIS A 151 2.44 -2.25 18.62
C HIS A 151 1.38 -2.95 19.49
N SER A 152 0.27 -3.38 18.89
CA SER A 152 -0.79 -4.12 19.59
C SER A 152 -0.32 -5.48 20.10
N ILE A 153 0.51 -6.19 19.34
CA ILE A 153 1.14 -7.45 19.74
C ILE A 153 2.02 -7.24 20.97
N ARG A 154 2.87 -6.20 20.95
CA ARG A 154 3.73 -5.87 22.10
C ARG A 154 2.93 -5.58 23.37
N LEU A 155 1.85 -4.80 23.26
CA LEU A 155 1.02 -4.46 24.43
C LEU A 155 0.26 -5.67 24.97
N LYS A 156 -0.29 -6.51 24.10
CA LYS A 156 -1.15 -7.62 24.50
C LYS A 156 -0.39 -8.87 24.94
N PHE A 157 0.78 -9.14 24.36
CA PHE A 157 1.49 -10.40 24.55
C PHE A 157 2.87 -10.26 25.20
N LEU A 158 3.55 -9.11 25.06
CA LEU A 158 4.90 -8.92 25.60
C LEU A 158 4.92 -8.03 26.85
N LYS A 159 4.09 -6.99 26.91
CA LYS A 159 4.00 -6.08 28.06
C LYS A 159 2.86 -6.47 29.00
N VAL A 160 2.79 -7.75 29.35
CA VAL A 160 1.79 -8.25 30.29
C VAL A 160 2.31 -8.03 31.69
N ALA A 161 1.46 -7.47 32.58
CA ALA A 161 1.79 -7.32 34.00
C ALA A 161 1.94 -8.69 34.64
N GLY A 162 3.08 -8.94 35.28
CA GLY A 162 3.38 -10.16 35.99
C GLY A 162 3.77 -9.86 37.47
N LYS A 163 3.39 -10.75 38.37
CA LYS A 163 3.85 -10.73 39.75
C LYS A 163 4.93 -11.79 39.92
N LEU A 164 6.12 -11.36 40.36
CA LEU A 164 7.16 -12.29 40.73
C LEU A 164 6.78 -12.96 42.05
N VAL A 165 6.54 -14.26 42.05
CA VAL A 165 6.29 -15.04 43.27
C VAL A 165 7.50 -15.92 43.49
N GLN A 166 8.23 -15.67 44.58
CA GLN A 166 9.31 -16.53 45.03
C GLN A 166 8.72 -17.62 45.92
N THR A 167 8.50 -18.80 45.34
CA THR A 167 8.20 -20.01 46.14
C THR A 167 9.53 -20.69 46.46
N GLY A 168 10.04 -20.39 47.63
CA GLY A 168 11.26 -21.06 48.13
C GLY A 168 10.89 -22.26 48.94
N ARG A 169 11.20 -23.47 48.47
CA ARG A 169 11.72 -24.49 49.34
C ARG A 169 13.23 -24.47 49.16
N ARG A 170 13.94 -24.18 50.29
CA ARG A 170 15.37 -24.41 50.43
C ARG A 170 15.66 -25.89 50.28
#